data_2278c19570be6d0e2dc648fe4885cbc8
#
_entry.id   2278c19570be6d0e2dc648fe4885cbc8
#
_cell.length_a   1.000
_cell.length_b   1.000
_cell.length_c   1.000
_cell.angle_alpha   90.00
_cell.angle_beta   90.00
_cell.angle_gamma   90.00
#
_symmetry.space_group_name_H-M   'P 1'
#
loop_
_entity.id
_entity.type
_entity.pdbx_description
1 polymer ?
#
loop_
_entity_poly.entity_id
_entity_poly.type
_entity_poly.pdbx_seq_one_letter_code
_entity_poly.pdbx_strand_id
1 'polypeptide(L)'
;MSITAGQIFKKILQFDNEITGEPIGVDLIADIDLRLYTERSKQIAKLTIGSGITKTGDGQFTLEISETDTIKLNDYSDDNAYLEGYLLPCKEPIVIELGKVLKNKAND
;
A
#
# COMPACT_ATOMS: atom_id res chain seq x y z
N MET A 1 -1.57 -10.47 -9.78
CA MET A 1 -1.74 -9.99 -8.39
C MET A 1 -3.20 -9.61 -8.17
N SER A 2 -3.69 -9.82 -6.96
CA SER A 2 -5.07 -9.47 -6.61
C SER A 2 -5.15 -9.10 -5.12
N ILE A 3 -6.22 -8.38 -4.76
CA ILE A 3 -6.53 -8.05 -3.37
C ILE A 3 -7.99 -8.42 -3.11
N THR A 4 -8.24 -9.17 -2.03
CA THR A 4 -9.59 -9.65 -1.70
C THR A 4 -10.23 -8.78 -0.63
N ALA A 5 -11.41 -8.24 -0.95
CA ALA A 5 -12.17 -7.42 0.00
C ALA A 5 -12.47 -8.22 1.28
N GLY A 6 -12.32 -7.56 2.43
CA GLY A 6 -12.59 -8.18 3.73
C GLY A 6 -11.49 -9.07 4.28
N GLN A 7 -10.37 -9.21 3.58
CA GLN A 7 -9.21 -9.96 4.05
C GLN A 7 -8.04 -9.02 4.29
N ILE A 8 -7.22 -9.32 5.31
CA ILE A 8 -6.00 -8.56 5.57
C ILE A 8 -5.06 -8.72 4.37
N PHE A 9 -4.55 -7.61 3.85
CA PHE A 9 -3.57 -7.60 2.78
C PHE A 9 -2.21 -7.22 3.33
N LYS A 10 -1.19 -8.02 3.06
CA LYS A 10 0.19 -7.75 3.49
C LYS A 10 1.12 -7.77 2.29
N LYS A 11 2.08 -6.85 2.28
CA LYS A 11 3.11 -6.78 1.26
C LYS A 11 4.39 -6.22 1.85
N ILE A 12 5.53 -6.74 1.41
CA ILE A 12 6.85 -6.21 1.77
C ILE A 12 7.25 -5.22 0.67
N LEU A 13 7.63 -4.02 1.08
CA LEU A 13 8.11 -2.96 0.20
C LEU A 13 9.61 -2.82 0.38
N GLN A 14 10.35 -2.74 -0.73
CA GLN A 14 11.78 -2.51 -0.74
C GLN A 14 12.08 -1.28 -1.60
N PHE A 15 12.75 -0.29 -1.00
CA PHE A 15 13.18 0.92 -1.71
C PHE A 15 14.69 0.90 -1.87
N ASP A 16 15.14 0.90 -3.11
CA ASP A 16 16.56 0.86 -3.45
C ASP A 16 16.98 2.15 -4.16
N ASN A 17 18.24 2.51 -4.00
CA ASN A 17 18.82 3.63 -4.74
C ASN A 17 18.99 3.19 -6.20
N GLU A 18 18.42 3.92 -7.14
CA GLU A 18 18.46 3.60 -8.57
C GLU A 18 19.86 3.59 -9.15
N ILE A 19 20.76 4.38 -8.58
CA ILE A 19 22.14 4.52 -9.10
C ILE A 19 23.02 3.39 -8.59
N THR A 20 22.95 3.09 -7.27
CA THR A 20 23.82 2.11 -6.62
C THR A 20 23.21 0.71 -6.52
N GLY A 21 21.88 0.61 -6.63
CA GLY A 21 21.16 -0.66 -6.41
C GLY A 21 21.09 -1.09 -4.95
N GLU A 22 21.63 -0.28 -4.02
CA GLU A 22 21.62 -0.59 -2.60
C GLU A 22 20.33 -0.09 -1.93
N PRO A 23 19.90 -0.74 -0.81
CA PRO A 23 18.75 -0.27 -0.07
C PRO A 23 18.92 1.17 0.39
N ILE A 24 17.84 1.95 0.35
CA ILE A 24 17.84 3.30 0.89
C ILE A 24 17.88 3.20 2.40
N GLY A 25 18.78 3.95 3.05
CA GLY A 25 18.92 3.94 4.50
C GLY A 25 17.62 4.36 5.18
N VAL A 26 17.28 3.69 6.29
CA VAL A 26 16.03 3.92 7.05
C VAL A 26 15.88 5.39 7.46
N ASP A 27 17.01 6.03 7.79
CA ASP A 27 17.02 7.43 8.23
C ASP A 27 16.69 8.43 7.14
N LEU A 28 16.75 8.03 5.87
CA LEU A 28 16.42 8.88 4.73
C LEU A 28 14.93 8.92 4.44
N ILE A 29 14.18 7.97 4.99
CA ILE A 29 12.73 7.91 4.86
C ILE A 29 12.13 8.16 6.24
N ALA A 30 11.71 9.40 6.49
CA ALA A 30 11.13 9.78 7.79
C ALA A 30 9.70 9.28 7.95
N ASP A 31 8.95 9.26 6.83
CA ASP A 31 7.57 8.77 6.82
C ASP A 31 7.19 8.34 5.39
N ILE A 32 6.10 7.62 5.31
CA ILE A 32 5.50 7.21 4.04
C ILE A 32 4.02 7.58 4.14
N ASP A 33 3.52 8.34 3.15
CA ASP A 33 2.11 8.70 3.07
C ASP A 33 1.54 8.02 1.84
N LEU A 34 0.78 6.95 2.06
CA LEU A 34 0.15 6.20 0.99
C LEU A 34 -1.37 6.21 1.17
N ARG A 35 -2.08 6.28 0.06
CA ARG A 35 -3.54 6.29 0.04
C ARG A 35 -4.04 5.23 -0.92
N LEU A 36 -5.06 4.51 -0.48
CA LEU A 36 -5.66 3.41 -1.23
C LEU A 36 -6.76 3.92 -2.15
N TYR A 37 -6.67 3.57 -3.42
CA TYR A 37 -7.66 3.91 -4.45
C TYR A 37 -7.99 2.70 -5.31
N THR A 38 -9.12 2.78 -6.01
CA THR A 38 -9.39 1.96 -7.18
C THR A 38 -9.64 2.89 -8.37
N GLU A 39 -9.77 2.33 -9.57
CA GLU A 39 -10.03 3.13 -10.78
C GLU A 39 -11.27 4.01 -10.69
N ARG A 40 -12.31 3.54 -9.96
CA ARG A 40 -13.59 4.25 -9.84
C ARG A 40 -13.78 4.92 -8.49
N SER A 41 -12.95 4.62 -7.49
CA SER A 41 -13.16 5.13 -6.13
C SER A 41 -12.41 6.43 -5.88
N LYS A 42 -12.88 7.15 -4.86
CA LYS A 42 -12.09 8.17 -4.15
C LYS A 42 -11.19 7.45 -3.16
N GLN A 43 -10.43 8.21 -2.36
CA GLN A 43 -9.58 7.65 -1.33
C GLN A 43 -10.38 6.72 -0.39
N ILE A 44 -9.92 5.47 -0.28
CA ILE A 44 -10.56 4.46 0.57
C ILE A 44 -9.92 4.41 1.94
N ALA A 45 -8.59 4.52 1.99
CA ALA A 45 -7.82 4.44 3.23
C ALA A 45 -6.52 5.22 3.11
N LYS A 46 -5.90 5.53 4.25
CA LYS A 46 -4.59 6.17 4.32
C LYS A 46 -3.68 5.32 5.19
N LEU A 47 -2.44 5.12 4.72
CA LEU A 47 -1.43 4.35 5.41
C LEU A 47 -0.19 5.21 5.65
N THR A 48 0.32 5.18 6.86
CA THR A 48 1.56 5.86 7.24
C THR A 48 2.40 4.94 8.12
N ILE A 49 3.66 5.32 8.35
CA ILE A 49 4.50 4.56 9.29
C ILE A 49 3.87 4.67 10.68
N GLY A 50 3.60 3.51 11.30
CA GLY A 50 2.87 3.42 12.56
C GLY A 50 1.38 3.20 12.39
N SER A 51 0.85 3.32 11.17
CA SER A 51 -0.56 3.11 10.86
C SER A 51 -0.68 2.37 9.52
N GLY A 52 -0.41 1.07 9.56
CA GLY A 52 -0.45 0.19 8.40
C GLY A 52 0.90 -0.07 7.75
N ILE A 53 1.92 0.73 8.07
CA ILE A 53 3.27 0.55 7.54
C ILE A 53 4.24 0.43 8.71
N THR A 54 5.10 -0.60 8.68
CA THR A 54 6.09 -0.87 9.72
C THR A 54 7.48 -0.96 9.10
N LYS A 55 8.47 -0.27 9.68
CA LYS A 55 9.87 -0.40 9.27
C LYS A 55 10.40 -1.76 9.68
N THR A 56 11.00 -2.48 8.75
CA THR A 56 11.56 -3.82 9.02
C THR A 56 13.05 -3.93 8.69
N GLY A 57 13.64 -2.94 8.03
CA GLY A 57 15.07 -2.93 7.69
C GLY A 57 15.42 -1.72 6.86
N ASP A 58 16.65 -1.66 6.37
CA ASP A 58 17.10 -0.57 5.50
C ASP A 58 16.32 -0.57 4.19
N GLY A 59 15.56 0.48 3.95
CA GLY A 59 14.69 0.60 2.79
C GLY A 59 13.56 -0.42 2.75
N GLN A 60 13.38 -1.24 3.79
CA GLN A 60 12.40 -2.30 3.83
C GLN A 60 11.27 -1.98 4.80
N PHE A 61 10.05 -2.14 4.32
CA PHE A 61 8.83 -1.89 5.10
C PHE A 61 7.82 -2.99 4.87
N THR A 62 7.01 -3.29 5.89
CA THR A 62 5.85 -4.16 5.75
C THR A 62 4.60 -3.31 5.71
N LEU A 63 3.81 -3.51 4.66
CA LEU A 63 2.52 -2.86 4.46
C LEU A 63 1.42 -3.82 4.87
N GLU A 64 0.47 -3.34 5.70
CA GLU A 64 -0.70 -4.12 6.08
C GLU A 64 -1.94 -3.25 5.94
N ILE A 65 -2.89 -3.74 5.14
CA ILE A 65 -4.21 -3.10 5.00
C ILE A 65 -5.20 -3.96 5.79
N SER A 66 -5.87 -3.34 6.76
CA SER A 66 -6.79 -4.05 7.66
C SER A 66 -8.04 -4.56 6.94
N GLU A 67 -8.71 -5.53 7.56
CA GLU A 67 -10.00 -6.03 7.07
C GLU A 67 -11.04 -4.91 6.96
N THR A 68 -11.02 -3.98 7.92
CA THR A 68 -11.93 -2.82 7.93
C THR A 68 -11.77 -1.95 6.70
N ASP A 69 -10.53 -1.80 6.22
CA ASP A 69 -10.27 -1.00 5.02
C ASP A 69 -10.49 -1.80 3.75
N THR A 70 -10.06 -3.07 3.70
CA THR A 70 -10.22 -3.87 2.48
C THR A 70 -11.68 -4.20 2.18
N ILE A 71 -12.55 -4.30 3.21
CA ILE A 71 -13.98 -4.58 2.95
C ILE A 71 -14.65 -3.46 2.16
N LYS A 72 -14.13 -2.24 2.25
CA LYS A 72 -14.63 -1.11 1.47
C LYS A 72 -14.41 -1.30 -0.03
N LEU A 73 -13.48 -2.17 -0.41
CA LEU A 73 -13.22 -2.49 -1.81
C LEU A 73 -14.31 -3.35 -2.43
N ASN A 74 -15.18 -3.96 -1.62
CA ASN A 74 -16.19 -4.88 -2.13
C ASN A 74 -17.14 -4.24 -3.15
N ASP A 75 -17.38 -2.92 -3.03
CA ASP A 75 -18.21 -2.18 -3.98
C ASP A 75 -17.48 -1.89 -5.31
N TYR A 76 -16.20 -2.17 -5.38
CA TYR A 76 -15.33 -1.91 -6.52
C TYR A 76 -14.71 -3.18 -7.07
N SER A 77 -15.41 -4.30 -6.95
CA SER A 77 -14.92 -5.59 -7.48
C SER A 77 -14.64 -5.45 -8.98
N ASP A 78 -13.60 -6.14 -9.43
CA ASP A 78 -13.06 -6.12 -10.81
C ASP A 78 -12.28 -4.84 -11.18
N ASP A 79 -12.26 -3.80 -10.33
CA ASP A 79 -11.37 -2.66 -10.51
C ASP A 79 -9.93 -3.06 -10.15
N ASN A 80 -8.97 -2.32 -10.68
CA ASN A 80 -7.59 -2.42 -10.20
C ASN A 80 -7.40 -1.48 -9.02
N ALA A 81 -6.90 -2.03 -7.90
CA ALA A 81 -6.57 -1.25 -6.72
C ALA A 81 -5.10 -0.82 -6.76
N TYR A 82 -4.80 0.32 -6.20
CA TYR A 82 -3.44 0.82 -6.12
C TYR A 82 -3.26 1.74 -4.91
N LEU A 83 -2.00 1.88 -4.50
CA LEU A 83 -1.60 2.84 -3.49
C LEU A 83 -0.83 3.96 -4.19
N GLU A 84 -1.12 5.19 -3.83
CA GLU A 84 -0.45 6.36 -4.39
C GLU A 84 -0.12 7.32 -3.27
N GLY A 85 1.07 7.89 -3.32
CA GLY A 85 1.49 8.86 -2.32
C GLY A 85 2.95 9.23 -2.44
N TYR A 86 3.59 9.47 -1.29
CA TYR A 86 4.92 10.04 -1.24
C TYR A 86 5.79 9.43 -0.17
N LEU A 87 7.10 9.35 -0.45
CA LEU A 87 8.11 9.16 0.57
C LEU A 87 8.48 10.55 1.12
N LEU A 88 8.54 10.68 2.44
CA LEU A 88 8.87 11.94 3.11
C LEU A 88 10.26 11.85 3.74
N PRO A 89 11.02 12.94 3.87
CA PRO A 89 10.63 14.34 3.66
C PRO A 89 10.76 14.86 2.22
N CYS A 90 11.39 14.12 1.32
CA CYS A 90 11.69 14.64 -0.03
C CYS A 90 10.47 14.67 -0.96
N LYS A 91 9.32 14.12 -0.55
CA LYS A 91 8.10 14.01 -1.35
C LYS A 91 8.32 13.27 -2.68
N GLU A 92 9.10 12.18 -2.62
CA GLU A 92 9.27 11.33 -3.79
C GLU A 92 7.95 10.61 -4.08
N PRO A 93 7.33 10.81 -5.27
CA PRO A 93 6.07 10.15 -5.57
C PRO A 93 6.24 8.65 -5.78
N ILE A 94 5.30 7.87 -5.25
CA ILE A 94 5.27 6.43 -5.44
C ILE A 94 3.87 5.95 -5.78
N VAL A 95 3.81 4.91 -6.62
CA VAL A 95 2.59 4.20 -6.95
C VAL A 95 2.86 2.71 -6.82
N ILE A 96 2.00 2.01 -6.11
CA ILE A 96 2.13 0.57 -5.89
C ILE A 96 0.86 -0.10 -6.38
N GLU A 97 0.98 -0.94 -7.41
CA GLU A 97 -0.14 -1.70 -7.93
C GLU A 97 -0.47 -2.86 -7.01
N LEU A 98 -1.74 -3.01 -6.64
CA LEU A 98 -2.22 -4.12 -5.81
C LEU A 98 -2.99 -5.15 -6.63
N GLY A 99 -3.34 -4.82 -7.87
CA GLY A 99 -4.02 -5.73 -8.76
C GLY A 99 -5.53 -5.67 -8.64
N LYS A 100 -6.18 -6.69 -9.17
CA LYS A 100 -7.64 -6.74 -9.29
C LYS A 100 -8.31 -6.97 -7.94
N VAL A 101 -9.37 -6.24 -7.67
CA VAL A 101 -10.19 -6.41 -6.47
C VAL A 101 -11.10 -7.62 -6.66
N LEU A 102 -11.00 -8.57 -5.71
CA LEU A 102 -11.86 -9.75 -5.66
C LEU A 102 -12.94 -9.56 -4.60
N LYS A 103 -14.13 -10.05 -4.89
CA LYS A 103 -15.26 -9.96 -3.98
C LYS A 103 -15.02 -10.76 -2.69
N ASN A 104 -15.60 -10.28 -1.59
CA ASN A 104 -15.55 -11.01 -0.32
C ASN A 104 -16.42 -12.27 -0.44
N LYS A 105 -15.78 -13.43 -0.39
CA LYS A 105 -16.47 -14.74 -0.54
C LYS A 105 -17.39 -15.06 0.62
N ALA A 106 -17.16 -14.48 1.80
CA ALA A 106 -17.99 -14.72 2.97
C ALA A 106 -19.41 -14.16 2.82
N ASN A 107 -19.63 -13.26 1.86
CA ASN A 107 -20.92 -12.63 1.62
C ASN A 107 -21.67 -13.19 0.39
N ASP A 108 -21.14 -14.24 -0.18
CA ASP A 108 -21.77 -14.90 -1.33
C ASP A 108 -22.95 -15.78 -0.90
#